data_46bd7043028ed3c49093240c110b2232
#
_entry.id   46bd7043028ed3c49093240c110b2232
#
_cell.length_a   1.000
_cell.length_b   1.000
_cell.length_c   1.000
_cell.angle_alpha   90.00
_cell.angle_beta   90.00
_cell.angle_gamma   90.00
#
_symmetry.space_group_name_H-M   'P 1'
#
loop_
_entity.id
_entity.type
_entity.pdbx_description
1 polymer ?
#
loop_
_entity_poly.entity_id
_entity_poly.type
_entity_poly.pdbx_seq_one_letter_code
_entity_poly.pdbx_strand_id
1 'polypeptide(L)'
;MKTTIDCFSCFIRQGLHASRLAGADEKQQDLVVRAVMGHLLAGDPDDSPIALARAVQRIVHEITGQPDPYGALKQHSNAQAAAWVEKLHAHKQKGSMDPLEHAVRLAVAGNIIDYGPQAPFDLGATLERCLKQPFAINDLPLLRERLGTACTLAYLADNAGEIVFDRLLLTQLLDQSGLEKILFVVREEAFLNDALAADADIVGIQELDRVEILQMGPGKPPSSAASYPVWEQINQCDIRLAKGQANAECFDQEPDFFLLFMVKCEMIAHALVENGHPKVRLGDIVITHTGVDSA
;
A
#
# COMPACT_ATOMS: atom_id res chain seq x y z
N MET A 1 -11.42 5.35 8.37
CA MET A 1 -10.86 5.30 9.75
C MET A 1 -10.58 6.71 10.26
N LYS A 2 -10.65 7.00 11.60
CA LYS A 2 -10.40 8.32 12.18
C LYS A 2 -8.98 8.42 12.74
N THR A 3 -8.42 9.63 12.75
CA THR A 3 -7.11 9.93 13.36
C THR A 3 -7.16 9.77 14.88
N THR A 4 -6.10 9.20 15.46
CA THR A 4 -5.91 9.10 16.92
C THR A 4 -4.76 9.99 17.38
N ILE A 5 -4.61 10.17 18.70
CA ILE A 5 -3.53 10.99 19.26
C ILE A 5 -2.12 10.45 18.89
N ASP A 6 -1.99 9.14 18.70
CA ASP A 6 -0.73 8.49 18.31
C ASP A 6 -0.29 8.88 16.90
N CYS A 7 -1.25 9.23 16.02
CA CYS A 7 -0.96 9.67 14.66
C CYS A 7 -0.21 11.00 14.62
N PHE A 8 -0.39 11.89 15.59
CA PHE A 8 0.27 13.21 15.61
C PHE A 8 1.78 13.09 15.64
N SER A 9 2.32 12.18 16.46
CA SER A 9 3.77 11.94 16.49
C SER A 9 4.28 11.37 15.16
N CYS A 10 3.47 10.56 14.48
CA CYS A 10 3.77 10.00 13.18
C CYS A 10 3.87 11.10 12.10
N PHE A 11 2.89 12.01 12.03
CA PHE A 11 2.89 13.10 11.06
C PHE A 11 4.05 14.08 11.23
N ILE A 12 4.43 14.39 12.48
CA ILE A 12 5.60 15.25 12.75
C ILE A 12 6.88 14.55 12.23
N ARG A 13 7.06 13.25 12.51
CA ARG A 13 8.20 12.48 12.00
C ARG A 13 8.20 12.38 10.48
N GLN A 14 7.02 12.19 9.87
CA GLN A 14 6.85 12.13 8.42
C GLN A 14 7.29 13.43 7.76
N GLY A 15 6.88 14.60 8.28
CA GLY A 15 7.28 15.91 7.78
C GLY A 15 8.80 16.13 7.89
N LEU A 16 9.40 15.79 9.05
CA LEU A 16 10.83 15.89 9.24
C LEU A 16 11.61 14.95 8.30
N HIS A 17 11.14 13.71 8.13
CA HIS A 17 11.78 12.76 7.23
C HIS A 17 11.71 13.21 5.77
N ALA A 18 10.52 13.61 5.31
CA ALA A 18 10.32 14.11 3.95
C ALA A 18 11.18 15.37 3.66
N SER A 19 11.28 16.29 4.63
CA SER A 19 12.14 17.47 4.47
C SER A 19 13.63 17.10 4.32
N ARG A 20 14.12 16.10 5.05
CA ARG A 20 15.48 15.58 4.89
C ARG A 20 15.72 14.93 3.54
N LEU A 21 14.76 14.14 3.06
CA LEU A 21 14.82 13.55 1.72
C LEU A 21 14.79 14.63 0.62
N ALA A 22 14.09 15.72 0.86
CA ALA A 22 14.07 16.90 -0.01
C ALA A 22 15.41 17.67 -0.03
N GLY A 23 16.40 17.31 0.80
CA GLY A 23 17.66 18.03 0.93
C GLY A 23 17.57 19.35 1.73
N ALA A 24 16.53 19.52 2.55
CA ALA A 24 16.30 20.70 3.35
C ALA A 24 17.42 20.94 4.38
N ASP A 25 17.85 22.20 4.55
CA ASP A 25 18.74 22.59 5.63
C ASP A 25 18.04 22.59 6.99
N GLU A 26 18.79 22.80 8.09
CA GLU A 26 18.23 22.76 9.45
C GLU A 26 17.11 23.81 9.66
N LYS A 27 17.20 24.97 9.02
CA LYS A 27 16.18 26.03 9.14
C LYS A 27 14.88 25.62 8.44
N GLN A 28 14.99 25.05 7.25
CA GLN A 28 13.84 24.53 6.52
C GLN A 28 13.20 23.35 7.26
N GLN A 29 14.01 22.44 7.84
CA GLN A 29 13.50 21.32 8.66
C GLN A 29 12.75 21.83 9.90
N ASP A 30 13.26 22.84 10.62
CA ASP A 30 12.56 23.49 11.74
C ASP A 30 11.25 24.12 11.29
N LEU A 31 11.23 24.84 10.16
CA LEU A 31 10.03 25.42 9.59
C LEU A 31 8.97 24.36 9.24
N VAL A 32 9.37 23.26 8.61
CA VAL A 32 8.46 22.16 8.28
C VAL A 32 7.85 21.59 9.56
N VAL A 33 8.66 21.26 10.57
CA VAL A 33 8.17 20.68 11.82
C VAL A 33 7.17 21.62 12.51
N ARG A 34 7.49 22.93 12.60
CA ARG A 34 6.58 23.93 13.20
C ARG A 34 5.29 24.09 12.41
N ALA A 35 5.37 24.12 11.08
CA ALA A 35 4.18 24.23 10.24
C ALA A 35 3.27 23.00 10.36
N VAL A 36 3.85 21.79 10.39
CA VAL A 36 3.11 20.54 10.64
C VAL A 36 2.46 20.57 12.02
N MET A 37 3.19 20.94 13.08
CA MET A 37 2.61 21.07 14.42
C MET A 37 1.48 22.09 14.46
N GLY A 38 1.66 23.26 13.82
CA GLY A 38 0.62 24.28 13.72
C GLY A 38 -0.62 23.78 12.98
N HIS A 39 -0.45 23.03 11.90
CA HIS A 39 -1.56 22.42 11.16
C HIS A 39 -2.32 21.40 12.02
N LEU A 40 -1.59 20.51 12.72
CA LEU A 40 -2.20 19.50 13.61
C LEU A 40 -2.96 20.13 14.78
N LEU A 41 -2.48 21.26 15.33
CA LEU A 41 -3.15 21.99 16.41
C LEU A 41 -4.42 22.72 15.96
N ALA A 42 -4.45 23.17 14.70
CA ALA A 42 -5.56 23.91 14.11
C ALA A 42 -6.55 23.02 13.35
N GLY A 43 -6.21 21.75 13.11
CA GLY A 43 -6.98 20.80 12.31
C GLY A 43 -8.28 20.33 12.98
N ASP A 44 -9.16 19.74 12.18
CA ASP A 44 -10.39 19.12 12.65
C ASP A 44 -10.07 17.77 13.32
N PRO A 45 -10.59 17.49 14.52
CA PRO A 45 -10.46 16.19 15.17
C PRO A 45 -10.98 15.00 14.32
N ASP A 46 -11.86 15.28 13.37
CA ASP A 46 -12.43 14.27 12.46
C ASP A 46 -11.64 14.11 11.14
N ASP A 47 -10.54 14.84 10.96
CA ASP A 47 -9.66 14.66 9.79
C ASP A 47 -9.14 13.22 9.70
N SER A 48 -9.24 12.64 8.50
CA SER A 48 -8.71 11.30 8.26
C SER A 48 -7.17 11.29 8.21
N PRO A 49 -6.51 10.17 8.54
CA PRO A 49 -5.05 10.06 8.45
C PRO A 49 -4.51 10.45 7.06
N ILE A 50 -5.20 10.08 5.99
CA ILE A 50 -4.79 10.41 4.62
C ILE A 50 -4.90 11.92 4.33
N ALA A 51 -5.91 12.61 4.87
CA ALA A 51 -6.05 14.05 4.73
C ALA A 51 -4.89 14.80 5.41
N LEU A 52 -4.52 14.38 6.63
CA LEU A 52 -3.38 14.94 7.36
C LEU A 52 -2.05 14.63 6.67
N ALA A 53 -1.86 13.41 6.16
CA ALA A 53 -0.66 13.06 5.39
C ALA A 53 -0.52 13.93 4.13
N ARG A 54 -1.62 14.21 3.42
CA ARG A 54 -1.64 15.16 2.28
C ARG A 54 -1.21 16.56 2.70
N ALA A 55 -1.72 17.05 3.81
CA ALA A 55 -1.34 18.36 4.33
C ALA A 55 0.14 18.42 4.68
N VAL A 56 0.70 17.36 5.29
CA VAL A 56 2.14 17.27 5.58
C VAL A 56 2.97 17.32 4.29
N GLN A 57 2.61 16.55 3.26
CA GLN A 57 3.34 16.56 1.99
C GLN A 57 3.27 17.94 1.31
N ARG A 58 2.12 18.60 1.33
CA ARG A 58 1.98 19.97 0.81
C ARG A 58 2.88 20.96 1.56
N ILE A 59 2.91 20.92 2.90
CA ILE A 59 3.78 21.75 3.73
C ILE A 59 5.26 21.53 3.36
N VAL A 60 5.69 20.29 3.21
CA VAL A 60 7.07 19.97 2.80
C VAL A 60 7.36 20.56 1.42
N HIS A 61 6.48 20.35 0.45
CA HIS A 61 6.63 20.91 -0.90
C HIS A 61 6.72 22.44 -0.90
N GLU A 62 5.82 23.12 -0.19
CA GLU A 62 5.79 24.58 -0.10
C GLU A 62 7.07 25.16 0.50
N ILE A 63 7.66 24.51 1.50
CA ILE A 63 8.87 25.02 2.19
C ILE A 63 10.15 24.63 1.45
N THR A 64 10.21 23.43 0.86
CA THR A 64 11.45 22.93 0.25
C THR A 64 11.52 23.14 -1.26
N GLY A 65 10.37 23.35 -1.93
CA GLY A 65 10.26 23.43 -3.37
C GLY A 65 10.42 22.07 -4.08
N GLN A 66 10.56 20.96 -3.34
CA GLN A 66 10.76 19.63 -3.92
C GLN A 66 9.41 18.91 -4.11
N PRO A 67 8.99 18.62 -5.36
CA PRO A 67 7.69 18.02 -5.62
C PRO A 67 7.63 16.52 -5.26
N ASP A 68 8.73 15.78 -5.37
CA ASP A 68 8.84 14.38 -4.97
C ASP A 68 10.09 14.14 -4.11
N PRO A 69 10.01 14.35 -2.79
CA PRO A 69 11.11 14.08 -1.87
C PRO A 69 11.55 12.62 -1.88
N TYR A 70 10.65 11.70 -2.20
CA TYR A 70 10.88 10.25 -2.13
C TYR A 70 11.42 9.65 -3.43
N GLY A 71 11.55 10.41 -4.53
CA GLY A 71 11.89 9.88 -5.85
C GLY A 71 13.16 9.02 -5.89
N ALA A 72 14.27 9.49 -5.30
CA ALA A 72 15.51 8.71 -5.21
C ALA A 72 15.35 7.45 -4.34
N LEU A 73 14.58 7.54 -3.26
CA LEU A 73 14.28 6.43 -2.37
C LEU A 73 13.46 5.36 -3.09
N LYS A 74 12.44 5.74 -3.87
CA LYS A 74 11.61 4.84 -4.66
C LYS A 74 12.45 4.04 -5.67
N GLN A 75 13.33 4.73 -6.41
CA GLN A 75 14.25 4.07 -7.34
C GLN A 75 15.16 3.04 -6.65
N HIS A 76 15.72 3.41 -5.50
CA HIS A 76 16.53 2.49 -4.71
C HIS A 76 15.74 1.27 -4.23
N SER A 77 14.51 1.48 -3.76
CA SER A 77 13.60 0.43 -3.31
C SER A 77 13.24 -0.55 -4.42
N ASN A 78 12.92 -0.03 -5.63
CA ASN A 78 12.65 -0.86 -6.80
C ASN A 78 13.87 -1.74 -7.16
N ALA A 79 15.08 -1.17 -7.17
CA ALA A 79 16.30 -1.90 -7.47
C ALA A 79 16.63 -2.98 -6.42
N GLN A 80 16.47 -2.66 -5.15
CA GLN A 80 16.67 -3.65 -4.06
C GLN A 80 15.67 -4.80 -4.15
N ALA A 81 14.38 -4.50 -4.35
CA ALA A 81 13.34 -5.51 -4.49
C ALA A 81 13.61 -6.42 -5.70
N ALA A 82 14.00 -5.86 -6.85
CA ALA A 82 14.35 -6.63 -8.05
C ALA A 82 15.50 -7.61 -7.77
N ALA A 83 16.57 -7.16 -7.10
CA ALA A 83 17.69 -8.02 -6.73
C ALA A 83 17.26 -9.17 -5.77
N TRP A 84 16.27 -8.94 -4.91
CA TRP A 84 15.71 -10.01 -4.07
C TRP A 84 14.87 -11.01 -4.86
N VAL A 85 14.06 -10.55 -5.80
CA VAL A 85 13.28 -11.44 -6.68
C VAL A 85 14.20 -12.35 -7.50
N GLU A 86 15.31 -11.82 -8.04
CA GLU A 86 16.31 -12.63 -8.72
C GLU A 86 16.91 -13.72 -7.81
N LYS A 87 17.24 -13.38 -6.55
CA LYS A 87 17.71 -14.35 -5.55
C LYS A 87 16.66 -15.42 -5.25
N LEU A 88 15.40 -15.04 -5.10
CA LEU A 88 14.30 -15.99 -4.87
C LEU A 88 14.13 -16.95 -6.03
N HIS A 89 14.24 -16.47 -7.26
CA HIS A 89 14.20 -17.33 -8.47
C HIS A 89 15.39 -18.29 -8.54
N ALA A 90 16.60 -17.84 -8.18
CA ALA A 90 17.80 -18.67 -8.17
C ALA A 90 17.71 -19.79 -7.09
N HIS A 91 17.01 -19.53 -5.99
CA HIS A 91 16.84 -20.46 -4.88
C HIS A 91 15.49 -21.17 -4.92
N LYS A 92 14.93 -21.45 -6.11
CA LYS A 92 13.67 -22.19 -6.26
C LYS A 92 13.68 -23.43 -5.33
N GLN A 93 13.27 -23.22 -4.08
CA GLN A 93 12.92 -24.34 -3.23
C GLN A 93 11.70 -24.99 -3.87
N LYS A 94 11.79 -26.27 -4.19
CA LYS A 94 10.63 -27.12 -4.47
C LYS A 94 9.82 -27.22 -3.17
N GLY A 95 9.16 -26.12 -2.81
CA GLY A 95 8.31 -26.03 -1.64
C GLY A 95 6.94 -26.61 -1.94
N SER A 96 6.31 -27.16 -0.94
CA SER A 96 4.93 -27.67 -0.99
C SER A 96 3.88 -26.55 -0.93
N MET A 97 4.30 -25.26 -0.86
CA MET A 97 3.37 -24.12 -0.77
C MET A 97 2.70 -23.88 -2.11
N ASP A 98 1.43 -23.61 -2.06
CA ASP A 98 0.61 -23.23 -3.19
C ASP A 98 1.17 -21.94 -3.87
N PRO A 99 1.27 -21.89 -5.21
CA PRO A 99 1.89 -20.77 -5.91
C PRO A 99 1.18 -19.41 -5.68
N LEU A 100 -0.15 -19.37 -5.61
CA LEU A 100 -0.88 -18.14 -5.34
C LEU A 100 -0.64 -17.68 -3.89
N GLU A 101 -0.71 -18.59 -2.91
CA GLU A 101 -0.40 -18.25 -1.53
C GLU A 101 1.03 -17.73 -1.38
N HIS A 102 1.99 -18.36 -2.05
CA HIS A 102 3.38 -17.92 -2.06
C HIS A 102 3.52 -16.48 -2.60
N ALA A 103 2.88 -16.19 -3.74
CA ALA A 103 2.91 -14.85 -4.34
C ALA A 103 2.21 -13.80 -3.47
N VAL A 104 1.07 -14.14 -2.85
CA VAL A 104 0.37 -13.27 -1.88
C VAL A 104 1.27 -12.94 -0.71
N ARG A 105 1.96 -13.92 -0.13
CA ARG A 105 2.89 -13.72 0.99
C ARG A 105 4.07 -12.82 0.63
N LEU A 106 4.64 -12.99 -0.57
CA LEU A 106 5.71 -12.13 -1.08
C LEU A 106 5.21 -10.70 -1.29
N ALA A 107 4.03 -10.53 -1.87
CA ALA A 107 3.42 -9.22 -2.08
C ALA A 107 3.15 -8.48 -0.75
N VAL A 108 2.72 -9.19 0.31
CA VAL A 108 2.60 -8.58 1.66
C VAL A 108 3.97 -8.26 2.25
N ALA A 109 4.95 -9.16 2.08
CA ALA A 109 6.29 -8.94 2.60
C ALA A 109 6.96 -7.71 1.97
N GLY A 110 6.71 -7.46 0.68
CA GLY A 110 7.14 -6.25 -0.02
C GLY A 110 6.66 -4.96 0.64
N ASN A 111 5.50 -4.98 1.30
CA ASN A 111 4.95 -3.82 2.02
C ASN A 111 5.81 -3.34 3.22
N ILE A 112 6.85 -4.07 3.57
CA ILE A 112 7.84 -3.65 4.59
C ILE A 112 8.94 -2.77 4.00
N ILE A 113 9.10 -2.71 2.68
CA ILE A 113 10.04 -1.78 2.03
C ILE A 113 9.57 -0.32 2.21
N ASP A 114 8.92 -0.05 3.30
CA ASP A 114 8.54 1.28 3.75
C ASP A 114 9.66 1.81 4.64
N TYR A 115 10.49 2.65 4.06
CA TYR A 115 11.58 3.33 4.76
C TYR A 115 11.02 4.39 5.73
N GLY A 116 10.23 3.92 6.70
CA GLY A 116 9.94 4.72 7.89
C GLY A 116 11.24 4.92 8.69
N PRO A 117 11.38 6.02 9.43
CA PRO A 117 12.65 6.47 10.01
C PRO A 117 13.24 5.60 11.13
N GLN A 118 12.88 4.34 11.29
CA GLN A 118 13.04 3.68 12.58
C GLN A 118 13.93 2.44 12.68
N ALA A 119 14.52 1.86 11.63
CA ALA A 119 15.58 0.86 11.88
C ALA A 119 16.26 0.38 10.58
N PRO A 120 17.49 -0.16 10.67
CA PRO A 120 18.07 -0.95 9.60
C PRO A 120 17.16 -2.15 9.37
N PHE A 121 16.44 -2.13 8.24
CA PHE A 121 15.47 -3.12 7.87
C PHE A 121 16.13 -4.27 7.10
N ASP A 122 15.95 -5.50 7.58
CA ASP A 122 16.39 -6.70 6.87
C ASP A 122 15.22 -7.28 6.05
N LEU A 123 15.19 -6.94 4.76
CA LEU A 123 14.21 -7.45 3.82
C LEU A 123 14.22 -8.99 3.77
N GLY A 124 15.42 -9.61 3.83
CA GLY A 124 15.55 -11.06 3.78
C GLY A 124 14.90 -11.75 4.96
N ALA A 125 15.20 -11.31 6.18
CA ALA A 125 14.59 -11.85 7.39
C ALA A 125 13.07 -11.67 7.40
N THR A 126 12.58 -10.56 6.84
CA THR A 126 11.14 -10.32 6.76
C THR A 126 10.46 -11.18 5.71
N LEU A 127 11.04 -11.32 4.51
CA LEU A 127 10.54 -12.25 3.51
C LEU A 127 10.43 -13.66 4.08
N GLU A 128 11.49 -14.15 4.74
CA GLU A 128 11.47 -15.46 5.40
C GLU A 128 10.39 -15.58 6.47
N ARG A 129 10.18 -14.53 7.26
CA ARG A 129 9.14 -14.51 8.28
C ARG A 129 7.75 -14.56 7.65
N CYS A 130 7.45 -13.72 6.66
CA CYS A 130 6.16 -13.67 5.99
C CYS A 130 5.83 -14.97 5.26
N LEU A 131 6.83 -15.67 4.73
CA LEU A 131 6.64 -16.99 4.12
C LEU A 131 6.28 -18.08 5.13
N LYS A 132 6.64 -17.92 6.42
CA LYS A 132 6.47 -18.95 7.46
C LYS A 132 5.33 -18.64 8.44
N GLN A 133 5.05 -17.36 8.73
CA GLN A 133 4.03 -16.99 9.71
C GLN A 133 2.61 -17.24 9.17
N PRO A 134 1.64 -17.63 10.01
CA PRO A 134 0.25 -17.71 9.58
C PRO A 134 -0.30 -16.31 9.26
N PHE A 135 -1.31 -16.26 8.40
CA PHE A 135 -2.14 -15.05 8.31
C PHE A 135 -2.94 -14.88 9.60
N ALA A 136 -2.95 -13.68 10.16
CA ALA A 136 -3.77 -13.36 11.34
C ALA A 136 -5.26 -13.27 10.97
N ILE A 137 -5.55 -12.81 9.75
CA ILE A 137 -6.86 -12.90 9.09
C ILE A 137 -6.60 -13.49 7.72
N ASN A 138 -7.36 -14.52 7.33
CA ASN A 138 -7.08 -15.31 6.13
C ASN A 138 -8.33 -15.54 5.26
N ASP A 139 -8.65 -14.58 4.42
CA ASP A 139 -9.70 -14.70 3.40
C ASP A 139 -9.14 -15.09 2.01
N LEU A 140 -7.92 -15.65 1.95
CA LEU A 140 -7.35 -16.21 0.72
C LEU A 140 -8.23 -17.33 0.10
N PRO A 141 -8.86 -18.23 0.89
CA PRO A 141 -9.81 -19.18 0.32
C PRO A 141 -10.99 -18.52 -0.41
N LEU A 142 -11.55 -17.43 0.14
CA LEU A 142 -12.61 -16.66 -0.49
C LEU A 142 -12.11 -15.97 -1.78
N LEU A 143 -10.91 -15.39 -1.76
CA LEU A 143 -10.30 -14.81 -2.96
C LEU A 143 -10.16 -15.86 -4.07
N ARG A 144 -9.75 -17.10 -3.74
CA ARG A 144 -9.67 -18.21 -4.71
C ARG A 144 -11.01 -18.56 -5.30
N GLU A 145 -12.04 -18.64 -4.47
CA GLU A 145 -13.39 -18.94 -4.92
C GLU A 145 -13.86 -17.89 -5.92
N ARG A 146 -13.67 -16.60 -5.59
CA ARG A 146 -14.05 -15.47 -6.47
C ARG A 146 -13.26 -15.46 -7.77
N LEU A 147 -11.97 -15.77 -7.74
CA LEU A 147 -11.12 -15.88 -8.93
C LEU A 147 -11.57 -16.98 -9.90
N GLY A 148 -12.31 -17.98 -9.43
CA GLY A 148 -12.84 -19.06 -10.26
C GLY A 148 -13.89 -18.61 -11.27
N THR A 149 -14.52 -17.46 -11.06
CA THR A 149 -15.59 -16.91 -11.92
C THR A 149 -15.34 -15.49 -12.41
N ALA A 150 -14.38 -14.78 -11.84
CA ALA A 150 -14.07 -13.39 -12.17
C ALA A 150 -13.40 -13.27 -13.55
N CYS A 151 -13.80 -12.26 -14.32
CA CYS A 151 -13.16 -11.84 -15.56
C CYS A 151 -12.29 -10.60 -15.36
N THR A 152 -12.58 -9.77 -14.37
CA THR A 152 -11.91 -8.47 -14.14
C THR A 152 -11.47 -8.30 -12.69
N LEU A 153 -10.29 -7.68 -12.52
CA LEU A 153 -9.75 -7.38 -11.19
C LEU A 153 -9.17 -5.96 -11.16
N ALA A 154 -9.56 -5.17 -10.17
CA ALA A 154 -8.87 -3.92 -9.83
C ALA A 154 -7.84 -4.20 -8.73
N TYR A 155 -6.57 -3.86 -9.00
CA TYR A 155 -5.45 -4.03 -8.08
C TYR A 155 -4.90 -2.66 -7.70
N LEU A 156 -5.23 -2.19 -6.50
CA LEU A 156 -4.75 -0.91 -5.99
C LEU A 156 -3.40 -1.12 -5.32
N ALA A 157 -2.34 -0.63 -5.97
CA ALA A 157 -0.98 -0.72 -5.47
C ALA A 157 -0.73 0.19 -4.26
N ASP A 158 0.35 -0.05 -3.54
CA ASP A 158 0.84 0.78 -2.44
C ASP A 158 2.22 1.36 -2.80
N ASN A 159 3.31 0.82 -2.31
CA ASN A 159 4.63 1.46 -2.37
C ASN A 159 5.48 1.04 -3.58
N ALA A 160 6.37 1.95 -4.03
CA ALA A 160 7.51 1.59 -4.85
C ALA A 160 8.39 0.56 -4.11
N GLY A 161 9.04 -0.34 -4.86
CA GLY A 161 9.73 -1.50 -4.31
C GLY A 161 8.78 -2.67 -4.02
N GLU A 162 7.64 -2.41 -3.38
CA GLU A 162 6.61 -3.42 -3.16
C GLU A 162 6.04 -3.94 -4.48
N ILE A 163 5.78 -3.06 -5.44
CA ILE A 163 5.22 -3.41 -6.76
C ILE A 163 6.08 -4.40 -7.56
N VAL A 164 7.34 -4.60 -7.21
CA VAL A 164 8.19 -5.66 -7.78
C VAL A 164 7.67 -7.05 -7.37
N PHE A 165 7.24 -7.19 -6.12
CA PHE A 165 6.60 -8.43 -5.63
C PHE A 165 5.15 -8.52 -6.09
N ASP A 166 4.46 -7.39 -6.26
CA ASP A 166 3.12 -7.34 -6.83
C ASP A 166 3.13 -7.89 -8.26
N ARG A 167 4.17 -7.61 -9.07
CA ARG A 167 4.32 -8.20 -10.40
C ARG A 167 4.31 -9.73 -10.37
N LEU A 168 4.91 -10.36 -9.33
CA LEU A 168 4.84 -11.81 -9.16
C LEU A 168 3.42 -12.27 -8.86
N LEU A 169 2.69 -11.54 -8.02
CA LEU A 169 1.30 -11.84 -7.70
C LEU A 169 0.41 -11.68 -8.93
N LEU A 170 0.54 -10.58 -9.69
CA LEU A 170 -0.19 -10.35 -10.92
C LEU A 170 0.03 -11.50 -11.92
N THR A 171 1.26 -11.96 -12.09
CA THR A 171 1.58 -13.11 -12.95
C THR A 171 0.84 -14.37 -12.49
N GLN A 172 0.83 -14.66 -11.19
CA GLN A 172 0.11 -15.84 -10.67
C GLN A 172 -1.41 -15.70 -10.81
N LEU A 173 -1.96 -14.51 -10.63
CA LEU A 173 -3.39 -14.23 -10.83
C LEU A 173 -3.79 -14.48 -12.29
N LEU A 174 -2.99 -14.01 -13.25
CA LEU A 174 -3.23 -14.19 -14.67
C LEU A 174 -3.08 -15.66 -15.12
N ASP A 175 -2.14 -16.39 -14.54
CA ASP A 175 -1.85 -17.79 -14.90
C ASP A 175 -2.88 -18.79 -14.33
N GLN A 176 -3.43 -18.50 -13.16
CA GLN A 176 -4.27 -19.44 -12.41
C GLN A 176 -5.77 -19.11 -12.43
N SER A 177 -6.19 -18.06 -13.12
CA SER A 177 -7.59 -17.65 -13.19
C SER A 177 -8.03 -17.36 -14.61
N GLY A 178 -9.35 -17.20 -14.79
CA GLY A 178 -9.97 -16.77 -16.03
C GLY A 178 -9.92 -15.27 -16.27
N LEU A 179 -9.11 -14.50 -15.54
CA LEU A 179 -9.05 -13.05 -15.65
C LEU A 179 -8.66 -12.61 -17.06
N GLU A 180 -9.52 -11.82 -17.66
CA GLU A 180 -9.33 -11.21 -18.98
C GLU A 180 -8.66 -9.83 -18.86
N LYS A 181 -8.82 -9.16 -17.71
CA LYS A 181 -8.28 -7.83 -17.46
C LYS A 181 -7.95 -7.59 -15.99
N ILE A 182 -6.79 -6.98 -15.74
CA ILE A 182 -6.42 -6.40 -14.45
C ILE A 182 -6.21 -4.90 -14.62
N LEU A 183 -6.90 -4.09 -13.83
CA LEU A 183 -6.64 -2.66 -13.69
C LEU A 183 -5.62 -2.48 -12.56
N PHE A 184 -4.36 -2.18 -12.91
CA PHE A 184 -3.32 -1.89 -11.93
C PHE A 184 -3.31 -0.41 -11.61
N VAL A 185 -3.77 -0.04 -10.42
CA VAL A 185 -4.00 1.35 -10.02
C VAL A 185 -2.81 1.85 -9.20
N VAL A 186 -2.18 2.92 -9.67
CA VAL A 186 -1.07 3.61 -9.01
C VAL A 186 -1.45 5.07 -8.71
N ARG A 187 -0.58 5.82 -8.03
CA ARG A 187 -0.84 7.23 -7.75
C ARG A 187 -0.66 8.08 -9.01
N GLU A 188 -1.53 9.09 -9.11
CA GLU A 188 -1.49 10.12 -10.15
C GLU A 188 -0.35 11.11 -9.92
N GLU A 189 -0.10 11.47 -8.65
CA GLU A 189 0.93 12.41 -8.22
C GLU A 189 1.79 11.81 -7.10
N ALA A 190 2.99 12.34 -6.93
CA ALA A 190 3.90 11.92 -5.87
C ALA A 190 3.25 12.09 -4.49
N PHE A 191 3.12 10.99 -3.78
CA PHE A 191 2.60 10.94 -2.42
C PHE A 191 3.41 9.92 -1.62
N LEU A 192 4.21 10.40 -0.68
CA LEU A 192 5.16 9.55 0.06
C LEU A 192 6.00 8.68 -0.89
N ASN A 193 6.18 7.43 -0.53
CA ASN A 193 6.84 6.41 -1.35
C ASN A 193 5.87 5.57 -2.20
N ASP A 194 4.60 5.98 -2.33
CA ASP A 194 3.62 5.29 -3.15
C ASP A 194 4.09 5.18 -4.61
N ALA A 195 3.73 4.08 -5.25
CA ALA A 195 4.10 3.80 -6.63
C ALA A 195 3.39 4.75 -7.62
N LEU A 196 4.15 5.25 -8.59
CA LEU A 196 3.67 6.02 -9.73
C LEU A 196 3.68 5.14 -11.01
N ALA A 197 3.07 5.62 -12.08
CA ALA A 197 3.12 4.94 -13.38
C ALA A 197 4.57 4.70 -13.85
N ALA A 198 5.48 5.66 -13.62
CA ALA A 198 6.89 5.51 -13.95
C ALA A 198 7.58 4.38 -13.15
N ASP A 199 7.17 4.14 -11.88
CA ASP A 199 7.67 3.01 -11.10
C ASP A 199 7.15 1.69 -11.67
N ALA A 200 5.87 1.63 -12.06
CA ALA A 200 5.27 0.46 -12.70
C ALA A 200 5.93 0.12 -14.05
N ASP A 201 6.31 1.14 -14.82
CA ASP A 201 7.06 1.00 -16.07
C ASP A 201 8.46 0.39 -15.81
N ILE A 202 9.19 0.92 -14.82
CA ILE A 202 10.54 0.45 -14.46
C ILE A 202 10.52 -1.04 -14.06
N VAL A 203 9.49 -1.49 -13.34
CA VAL A 203 9.38 -2.89 -12.90
C VAL A 203 8.71 -3.79 -13.94
N GLY A 204 8.26 -3.26 -15.09
CA GLY A 204 7.71 -4.02 -16.21
C GLY A 204 6.27 -4.51 -15.98
N ILE A 205 5.45 -3.79 -15.22
CA ILE A 205 4.02 -4.10 -15.03
C ILE A 205 3.27 -4.02 -16.37
N GLN A 206 3.56 -3.00 -17.20
CA GLN A 206 2.95 -2.82 -18.53
C GLN A 206 3.33 -3.91 -19.54
N GLU A 207 4.36 -4.72 -19.25
CA GLU A 207 4.73 -5.87 -20.09
C GLU A 207 3.84 -7.10 -19.87
N LEU A 208 3.03 -7.08 -18.80
CA LEU A 208 2.10 -8.16 -18.52
C LEU A 208 0.87 -8.04 -19.43
N ASP A 209 0.63 -9.07 -20.23
CA ASP A 209 -0.59 -9.14 -21.03
C ASP A 209 -1.82 -9.02 -20.13
N ARG A 210 -2.85 -8.29 -20.60
CA ARG A 210 -4.12 -8.08 -19.88
C ARG A 210 -4.01 -7.18 -18.64
N VAL A 211 -2.89 -6.48 -18.40
CA VAL A 211 -2.75 -5.48 -17.34
C VAL A 211 -2.80 -4.08 -17.95
N GLU A 212 -3.69 -3.25 -17.42
CA GLU A 212 -3.81 -1.82 -17.76
C GLU A 212 -3.46 -0.98 -16.53
N ILE A 213 -2.53 -0.02 -16.69
CA ILE A 213 -2.14 0.89 -15.61
C ILE A 213 -3.11 2.08 -15.59
N LEU A 214 -3.73 2.30 -14.44
CA LEU A 214 -4.56 3.48 -14.16
C LEU A 214 -3.93 4.34 -13.07
N GLN A 215 -4.22 5.65 -13.11
CA GLN A 215 -3.71 6.60 -12.14
C GLN A 215 -4.84 7.20 -11.32
N MET A 216 -4.69 7.23 -9.99
CA MET A 216 -5.68 7.74 -9.05
C MET A 216 -5.01 8.54 -7.93
N GLY A 217 -5.64 9.63 -7.50
CA GLY A 217 -5.21 10.37 -6.31
C GLY A 217 -5.23 9.49 -5.03
N PRO A 218 -4.54 9.89 -3.95
CA PRO A 218 -4.50 9.11 -2.71
C PRO A 218 -5.86 9.09 -2.01
N GLY A 219 -6.25 7.91 -1.55
CA GLY A 219 -7.52 7.67 -0.86
C GLY A 219 -8.73 7.54 -1.79
N LYS A 220 -9.90 7.39 -1.18
CA LYS A 220 -11.18 7.35 -1.90
C LYS A 220 -11.52 8.74 -2.45
N PRO A 221 -12.02 8.85 -3.69
CA PRO A 221 -12.55 10.10 -4.20
C PRO A 221 -13.68 10.65 -3.31
N PRO A 222 -13.77 11.99 -3.13
CA PRO A 222 -14.88 12.57 -2.38
C PRO A 222 -16.23 12.15 -2.97
N SER A 223 -17.20 11.85 -2.13
CA SER A 223 -18.57 11.48 -2.56
C SER A 223 -19.26 12.57 -3.39
N SER A 224 -18.78 13.82 -3.30
CA SER A 224 -19.23 14.96 -4.10
C SER A 224 -18.54 15.09 -5.45
N ALA A 225 -17.50 14.30 -5.75
CA ALA A 225 -16.87 14.30 -7.06
C ALA A 225 -17.83 13.63 -8.06
N ALA A 226 -18.60 14.43 -8.79
CA ALA A 226 -19.40 13.96 -9.91
C ALA A 226 -18.47 13.26 -10.91
N SER A 227 -18.65 11.95 -11.09
CA SER A 227 -17.87 11.01 -11.90
C SER A 227 -16.34 11.13 -11.74
N TYR A 228 -15.76 10.24 -10.97
CA TYR A 228 -14.32 9.98 -10.98
C TYR A 228 -14.13 8.72 -11.86
N PRO A 229 -13.81 8.87 -13.15
CA PRO A 229 -13.90 7.77 -14.12
C PRO A 229 -13.08 6.53 -13.73
N VAL A 230 -11.94 6.74 -13.07
CA VAL A 230 -11.09 5.64 -12.58
C VAL A 230 -11.79 4.87 -11.46
N TRP A 231 -12.47 5.58 -10.54
CA TRP A 231 -13.19 4.94 -9.44
C TRP A 231 -14.40 4.14 -9.95
N GLU A 232 -15.10 4.64 -10.97
CA GLU A 232 -16.17 3.90 -11.61
C GLU A 232 -15.67 2.60 -12.26
N GLN A 233 -14.51 2.64 -12.94
CA GLN A 233 -13.89 1.45 -13.51
C GLN A 233 -13.48 0.44 -12.43
N ILE A 234 -12.90 0.90 -11.30
CA ILE A 234 -12.55 0.05 -10.16
C ILE A 234 -13.80 -0.64 -9.62
N ASN A 235 -14.90 0.10 -9.44
CA ASN A 235 -16.16 -0.44 -8.90
C ASN A 235 -16.88 -1.41 -9.83
N GLN A 236 -16.60 -1.37 -11.13
CA GLN A 236 -17.16 -2.30 -12.12
C GLN A 236 -16.39 -3.63 -12.20
N CYS A 237 -15.20 -3.73 -11.58
CA CYS A 237 -14.47 -4.98 -11.55
C CYS A 237 -15.13 -6.03 -10.64
N ASP A 238 -15.04 -7.29 -11.05
CA ASP A 238 -15.57 -8.45 -10.30
C ASP A 238 -14.85 -8.63 -8.96
N ILE A 239 -13.54 -8.28 -8.92
CA ILE A 239 -12.72 -8.33 -7.71
C ILE A 239 -12.01 -6.99 -7.54
N ARG A 240 -12.01 -6.48 -6.31
CA ARG A 240 -11.25 -5.30 -5.90
C ARG A 240 -10.27 -5.71 -4.80
N LEU A 241 -8.97 -5.56 -5.07
CA LEU A 241 -7.89 -5.88 -4.15
C LEU A 241 -7.04 -4.64 -3.90
N ALA A 242 -6.90 -4.24 -2.64
CA ALA A 242 -6.11 -3.08 -2.25
C ALA A 242 -4.94 -3.51 -1.37
N LYS A 243 -3.74 -3.01 -1.73
CA LYS A 243 -2.47 -3.29 -1.06
C LYS A 243 -2.11 -2.21 -0.06
N GLY A 244 -1.52 -2.66 1.04
CA GLY A 244 -0.94 -1.79 2.03
C GLY A 244 -1.91 -1.23 3.05
N GLN A 245 -1.35 -0.79 4.17
CA GLN A 245 -2.14 -0.33 5.32
C GLN A 245 -2.90 0.97 5.01
N ALA A 246 -2.31 1.91 4.27
CA ALA A 246 -2.96 3.17 3.94
C ALA A 246 -4.23 2.96 3.09
N ASN A 247 -4.19 2.02 2.14
CA ASN A 247 -5.38 1.63 1.38
C ASN A 247 -6.40 0.89 2.28
N ALA A 248 -5.95 0.05 3.21
CA ALA A 248 -6.85 -0.60 4.17
C ALA A 248 -7.58 0.44 5.04
N GLU A 249 -6.89 1.49 5.50
CA GLU A 249 -7.50 2.60 6.26
C GLU A 249 -8.56 3.38 5.44
N CYS A 250 -8.37 3.45 4.12
CA CYS A 250 -9.28 4.16 3.22
C CYS A 250 -10.50 3.33 2.83
N PHE A 251 -10.35 2.02 2.70
CA PHE A 251 -11.35 1.13 2.09
C PHE A 251 -11.95 0.12 3.08
N ASP A 252 -11.65 0.21 4.37
CA ASP A 252 -12.18 -0.68 5.42
C ASP A 252 -13.71 -0.67 5.54
N GLN A 253 -14.34 0.42 5.12
CA GLN A 253 -15.81 0.60 5.11
C GLN A 253 -16.41 0.49 3.70
N GLU A 254 -15.59 0.27 2.68
CA GLU A 254 -16.10 0.04 1.33
C GLU A 254 -16.47 -1.42 1.15
N PRO A 255 -17.64 -1.73 0.59
CA PRO A 255 -18.05 -3.11 0.41
C PRO A 255 -17.21 -3.82 -0.65
N ASP A 256 -17.04 -5.12 -0.44
CA ASP A 256 -16.50 -6.07 -1.41
C ASP A 256 -15.06 -5.76 -1.87
N PHE A 257 -14.20 -5.36 -0.93
CA PHE A 257 -12.76 -5.22 -1.12
C PHE A 257 -11.98 -6.34 -0.43
N PHE A 258 -10.99 -6.89 -1.10
CA PHE A 258 -9.91 -7.63 -0.45
C PHE A 258 -8.81 -6.66 -0.05
N LEU A 259 -8.45 -6.63 1.23
CA LEU A 259 -7.39 -5.80 1.79
C LEU A 259 -6.21 -6.69 2.14
N LEU A 260 -5.05 -6.43 1.54
CA LEU A 260 -3.84 -7.25 1.68
C LEU A 260 -2.70 -6.39 2.20
N PHE A 261 -2.33 -6.57 3.48
CA PHE A 261 -1.35 -5.70 4.14
C PHE A 261 -0.67 -6.35 5.34
N MET A 262 0.38 -5.69 5.84
CA MET A 262 0.98 -5.95 7.14
C MET A 262 0.54 -4.89 8.13
N VAL A 263 0.25 -5.29 9.36
CA VAL A 263 -0.13 -4.40 10.47
C VAL A 263 1.11 -3.64 10.94
N LYS A 264 1.18 -2.32 10.67
CA LYS A 264 2.36 -1.48 10.93
C LYS A 264 2.21 -0.57 12.16
N CYS A 265 1.01 -0.42 12.72
CA CYS A 265 0.78 0.42 13.90
C CYS A 265 -0.28 -0.17 14.84
N GLU A 266 -0.22 0.24 16.09
CA GLU A 266 -1.13 -0.21 17.15
C GLU A 266 -2.58 0.22 16.88
N MET A 267 -2.79 1.39 16.23
CA MET A 267 -4.13 1.85 15.89
C MET A 267 -4.87 0.85 15.00
N ILE A 268 -4.20 0.35 13.96
CA ILE A 268 -4.78 -0.66 13.06
C ILE A 268 -4.97 -1.99 13.78
N ALA A 269 -3.99 -2.41 14.60
CA ALA A 269 -4.14 -3.62 15.40
C ALA A 269 -5.39 -3.55 16.30
N HIS A 270 -5.59 -2.43 16.99
CA HIS A 270 -6.78 -2.21 17.84
C HIS A 270 -8.07 -2.19 17.04
N ALA A 271 -8.11 -1.49 15.90
CA ALA A 271 -9.31 -1.44 15.06
C ALA A 271 -9.70 -2.86 14.55
N LEU A 272 -8.73 -3.69 14.17
CA LEU A 272 -9.01 -5.08 13.78
C LEU A 272 -9.48 -5.94 14.95
N VAL A 273 -8.95 -5.71 16.16
CA VAL A 273 -9.43 -6.39 17.39
C VAL A 273 -10.88 -6.01 17.68
N GLU A 274 -11.23 -4.74 17.57
CA GLU A 274 -12.61 -4.25 17.77
C GLU A 274 -13.57 -4.81 16.70
N ASN A 275 -13.09 -5.03 15.50
CA ASN A 275 -13.84 -5.65 14.40
C ASN A 275 -13.90 -7.20 14.47
N GLY A 276 -13.55 -7.80 15.60
CA GLY A 276 -13.75 -9.23 15.85
C GLY A 276 -12.52 -10.12 15.60
N HIS A 277 -11.33 -9.54 15.46
CA HIS A 277 -10.07 -10.27 15.24
C HIS A 277 -9.10 -10.16 16.45
N PRO A 278 -9.42 -10.74 17.61
CA PRO A 278 -8.76 -10.46 18.89
C PRO A 278 -7.29 -10.90 18.98
N LYS A 279 -6.79 -11.60 18.00
CA LYS A 279 -5.41 -12.13 17.97
C LYS A 279 -4.44 -11.31 17.13
N VAL A 280 -4.94 -10.31 16.38
CA VAL A 280 -4.11 -9.48 15.50
C VAL A 280 -3.15 -8.61 16.31
N ARG A 281 -1.90 -8.56 15.86
CA ARG A 281 -0.80 -7.81 16.49
C ARG A 281 0.04 -7.07 15.46
N LEU A 282 0.85 -6.15 15.94
CA LEU A 282 1.86 -5.46 15.13
C LEU A 282 2.79 -6.47 14.43
N GLY A 283 3.00 -6.31 13.14
CA GLY A 283 3.82 -7.17 12.28
C GLY A 283 3.09 -8.38 11.69
N ASP A 284 1.82 -8.58 12.01
CA ASP A 284 1.01 -9.64 11.41
C ASP A 284 0.67 -9.34 9.96
N ILE A 285 0.57 -10.41 9.17
CA ILE A 285 0.10 -10.34 7.78
C ILE A 285 -1.39 -10.67 7.72
N VAL A 286 -2.09 -9.88 6.92
CA VAL A 286 -3.56 -9.93 6.82
C VAL A 286 -3.97 -9.98 5.36
N ILE A 287 -4.90 -10.89 5.03
CA ILE A 287 -5.78 -10.79 3.89
C ILE A 287 -7.21 -10.88 4.43
N THR A 288 -7.97 -9.80 4.28
CA THR A 288 -9.33 -9.71 4.78
C THR A 288 -10.26 -9.19 3.70
N HIS A 289 -11.52 -9.60 3.76
CA HIS A 289 -12.59 -9.12 2.89
C HIS A 289 -13.56 -8.26 3.68
N THR A 290 -13.92 -7.09 3.14
CA THR A 290 -14.77 -6.11 3.84
C THR A 290 -16.26 -6.50 3.89
N GLY A 291 -16.62 -7.65 3.31
CA GLY A 291 -18.01 -8.08 3.19
C GLY A 291 -18.72 -7.46 1.98
N VAL A 292 -19.89 -7.98 1.66
CA VAL A 292 -20.80 -7.37 0.68
C VAL A 292 -21.90 -6.66 1.46
N ASP A 293 -22.32 -5.48 1.02
CA ASP A 293 -23.50 -4.84 1.59
C ASP A 293 -24.68 -5.83 1.48
N SER A 294 -25.24 -6.18 2.64
CA SER A 294 -26.53 -6.87 2.66
C SER A 294 -27.58 -5.87 2.16
N ALA A 295 -27.94 -6.00 0.88
CA ALA A 295 -28.98 -5.20 0.24
C ALA A 295 -30.33 -5.36 0.93
#